data_9db68dedf03852920ad81015032fa59e
#
_entry.id   9db68dedf03852920ad81015032fa59e
#
_cell.length_a   1.000
_cell.length_b   1.000
_cell.length_c   1.000
_cell.angle_alpha   90.00
_cell.angle_beta   90.00
_cell.angle_gamma   90.00
#
_symmetry.space_group_name_H-M   'P 1'
#
loop_
_entity.id
_entity.type
_entity.pdbx_description
1 polymer ?
#
loop_
_entity_poly.entity_id
_entity_poly.type
_entity_poly.pdbx_seq_one_letter_code
_entity_poly.pdbx_strand_id
1 'polypeptide(L)'
;MDETRQQHWNAIYKSRDEWDVSWFEAFPAISLEMIEAIGLKPDTCIVDVGGGESRLIDALLKAGLNCLAVLDVSREALEHARARIGTAARAVTWIESDVTGAWSLKPMDIWHDRAVFHFLVEAEDRLRYLTHLRQTLKVNGGAIIATFAPDGPDRCSGLPVARYSPDALAAELGGEFTLLESRLHPHRTPSGTVQSFQYSRFRRSH
;
A
#
# COMPACT_ATOMS: atom_id res chain seq x y z
N MET A 1 -14.19 -8.87 8.49
CA MET A 1 -14.13 -8.07 7.25
C MET A 1 -15.28 -7.07 7.29
N ASP A 2 -15.02 -5.81 7.06
CA ASP A 2 -16.09 -4.84 6.87
C ASP A 2 -16.70 -5.09 5.48
N GLU A 3 -17.87 -5.74 5.45
CA GLU A 3 -18.55 -6.10 4.21
C GLU A 3 -18.82 -4.87 3.32
N THR A 4 -19.09 -3.74 3.94
CA THR A 4 -19.35 -2.47 3.25
C THR A 4 -18.12 -1.98 2.47
N ARG A 5 -16.90 -2.08 3.04
CA ARG A 5 -15.65 -1.69 2.35
C ARG A 5 -15.39 -2.59 1.15
N GLN A 6 -15.53 -3.91 1.33
CA GLN A 6 -15.34 -4.86 0.24
C GLN A 6 -16.31 -4.63 -0.91
N GLN A 7 -17.58 -4.41 -0.61
CA GLN A 7 -18.60 -4.14 -1.61
C GLN A 7 -18.29 -2.84 -2.38
N HIS A 8 -17.90 -1.79 -1.68
CA HIS A 8 -17.53 -0.50 -2.27
C HIS A 8 -16.37 -0.65 -3.27
N TRP A 9 -15.26 -1.27 -2.85
CA TRP A 9 -14.10 -1.42 -3.70
C TRP A 9 -14.31 -2.38 -4.87
N ASN A 10 -15.02 -3.50 -4.66
CA ASN A 10 -15.41 -4.39 -5.75
C ASN A 10 -16.26 -3.66 -6.79
N ALA A 11 -17.20 -2.80 -6.37
CA ALA A 11 -18.01 -2.04 -7.31
C ALA A 11 -17.17 -1.06 -8.15
N ILE A 12 -16.16 -0.42 -7.56
CA ILE A 12 -15.25 0.47 -8.27
C ILE A 12 -14.46 -0.29 -9.33
N TYR A 13 -13.80 -1.39 -8.95
CA TYR A 13 -12.97 -2.16 -9.87
C TYR A 13 -13.77 -2.93 -10.94
N LYS A 14 -15.05 -3.21 -10.71
CA LYS A 14 -15.96 -3.74 -11.75
C LYS A 14 -16.41 -2.71 -12.77
N SER A 15 -16.51 -1.44 -12.36
CA SER A 15 -17.10 -0.39 -13.17
C SER A 15 -16.11 0.51 -13.90
N ARG A 16 -14.81 0.39 -13.62
CA ARG A 16 -13.76 1.26 -14.17
C ARG A 16 -12.58 0.43 -14.67
N ASP A 17 -12.01 0.87 -15.77
CA ASP A 17 -10.72 0.37 -16.22
C ASP A 17 -9.59 0.88 -15.31
N GLU A 18 -8.47 0.16 -15.25
CA GLU A 18 -7.33 0.50 -14.38
C GLU A 18 -6.78 1.92 -14.61
N TRP A 19 -6.84 2.42 -15.84
CA TRP A 19 -6.39 3.77 -16.21
C TRP A 19 -7.42 4.88 -15.93
N ASP A 20 -8.62 4.55 -15.46
CA ASP A 20 -9.66 5.54 -15.13
C ASP A 20 -9.70 5.88 -13.63
N VAL A 21 -8.98 5.11 -12.82
CA VAL A 21 -8.94 5.37 -11.36
C VAL A 21 -7.92 6.46 -11.03
N SER A 22 -8.29 7.35 -10.10
CA SER A 22 -7.47 8.54 -9.79
C SER A 22 -6.08 8.25 -9.21
N TRP A 23 -5.84 7.06 -8.71
CA TRP A 23 -4.55 6.62 -8.14
C TRP A 23 -3.68 5.81 -9.11
N PHE A 24 -4.12 5.64 -10.36
CA PHE A 24 -3.36 4.89 -11.35
C PHE A 24 -1.96 5.46 -11.57
N GLU A 25 -0.97 4.57 -11.56
CA GLU A 25 0.41 4.85 -11.95
C GLU A 25 0.89 3.75 -12.91
N ALA A 26 1.23 4.12 -14.13
CA ALA A 26 1.78 3.18 -15.10
C ALA A 26 3.15 2.62 -14.65
N PHE A 27 3.91 3.41 -13.88
CA PHE A 27 5.18 3.02 -13.28
C PHE A 27 5.33 3.67 -11.89
N PRO A 28 5.36 2.89 -10.81
CA PRO A 28 5.39 3.39 -9.43
C PRO A 28 6.82 3.77 -9.01
N ALA A 29 7.38 4.81 -9.66
CA ALA A 29 8.78 5.18 -9.54
C ALA A 29 9.20 5.44 -8.08
N ILE A 30 8.44 6.25 -7.33
CA ILE A 30 8.78 6.61 -5.95
C ILE A 30 8.73 5.41 -5.03
N SER A 31 7.71 4.55 -5.18
CA SER A 31 7.63 3.30 -4.41
C SER A 31 8.85 2.42 -4.65
N LEU A 32 9.28 2.25 -5.91
CA LEU A 32 10.45 1.46 -6.27
C LEU A 32 11.75 2.06 -5.72
N GLU A 33 11.96 3.37 -5.88
CA GLU A 33 13.14 4.05 -5.34
C GLU A 33 13.25 3.92 -3.81
N MET A 34 12.13 4.06 -3.09
CA MET A 34 12.11 3.89 -1.63
C MET A 34 12.33 2.43 -1.20
N ILE A 35 11.82 1.46 -1.97
CA ILE A 35 12.08 0.03 -1.76
C ILE A 35 13.55 -0.27 -1.97
N GLU A 36 14.14 0.21 -3.06
CA GLU A 36 15.58 0.05 -3.35
C GLU A 36 16.46 0.67 -2.26
N ALA A 37 16.07 1.82 -1.71
CA ALA A 37 16.80 2.50 -0.63
C ALA A 37 16.78 1.73 0.72
N ILE A 38 15.92 0.72 0.90
CA ILE A 38 15.97 -0.20 2.05
C ILE A 38 17.09 -1.23 1.87
N GLY A 39 17.45 -1.52 0.63
CA GLY A 39 18.47 -2.51 0.27
C GLY A 39 17.84 -3.86 -0.10
N LEU A 40 17.60 -4.04 -1.40
CA LEU A 40 17.04 -5.27 -1.93
C LEU A 40 18.09 -6.40 -2.02
N LYS A 41 17.63 -7.61 -1.68
CA LYS A 41 18.33 -8.86 -1.91
C LYS A 41 17.40 -9.80 -2.68
N PRO A 42 17.90 -10.85 -3.35
CA PRO A 42 17.05 -11.80 -4.08
C PRO A 42 15.98 -12.48 -3.21
N ASP A 43 16.23 -12.62 -1.92
CA ASP A 43 15.35 -13.24 -0.92
C ASP A 43 14.52 -12.23 -0.12
N THR A 44 14.58 -10.94 -0.44
CA THR A 44 13.78 -9.89 0.23
C THR A 44 12.30 -10.18 0.06
N CYS A 45 11.59 -10.24 1.18
CA CYS A 45 10.14 -10.48 1.21
C CYS A 45 9.37 -9.16 1.34
N ILE A 46 8.46 -8.90 0.42
CA ILE A 46 7.70 -7.63 0.34
C ILE A 46 6.20 -7.92 0.36
N VAL A 47 5.45 -7.19 1.18
CA VAL A 47 4.00 -7.14 1.11
C VAL A 47 3.54 -5.77 0.60
N ASP A 48 2.69 -5.79 -0.44
CA ASP A 48 1.99 -4.62 -0.98
C ASP A 48 0.56 -4.61 -0.43
N VAL A 49 0.28 -3.69 0.48
CA VAL A 49 -1.00 -3.56 1.18
C VAL A 49 -1.89 -2.61 0.41
N GLY A 50 -3.11 -3.08 0.08
CA GLY A 50 -4.00 -2.40 -0.86
C GLY A 50 -3.41 -2.38 -2.27
N GLY A 51 -2.58 -3.39 -2.59
CA GLY A 51 -1.88 -3.46 -3.86
C GLY A 51 -2.81 -3.58 -5.07
N GLY A 52 -3.99 -4.19 -4.88
CA GLY A 52 -5.05 -4.22 -5.89
C GLY A 52 -4.54 -4.44 -7.31
N GLU A 53 -4.83 -3.48 -8.19
CA GLU A 53 -4.33 -3.44 -9.58
C GLU A 53 -3.00 -2.70 -9.74
N SER A 54 -2.29 -2.39 -8.65
CA SER A 54 -0.99 -1.69 -8.68
C SER A 54 0.00 -2.37 -9.61
N ARG A 55 0.79 -1.55 -10.32
CA ARG A 55 1.90 -2.00 -11.17
C ARG A 55 3.17 -2.28 -10.38
N LEU A 56 3.15 -2.11 -9.07
CA LEU A 56 4.30 -2.39 -8.22
C LEU A 56 4.71 -3.85 -8.29
N ILE A 57 3.73 -4.75 -8.16
CA ILE A 57 4.00 -6.19 -8.19
C ILE A 57 4.62 -6.65 -9.53
N ASP A 58 4.18 -6.05 -10.66
CA ASP A 58 4.75 -6.33 -11.98
C ASP A 58 6.24 -5.95 -12.03
N ALA A 59 6.58 -4.77 -11.49
CA ALA A 59 7.95 -4.28 -11.46
C ALA A 59 8.85 -5.12 -10.55
N LEU A 60 8.35 -5.53 -9.38
CA LEU A 60 9.09 -6.36 -8.43
C LEU A 60 9.36 -7.78 -8.99
N LEU A 61 8.37 -8.38 -9.66
CA LEU A 61 8.54 -9.66 -10.36
C LEU A 61 9.57 -9.54 -11.50
N LYS A 62 9.50 -8.46 -12.28
CA LYS A 62 10.48 -8.18 -13.34
C LYS A 62 11.89 -7.99 -12.81
N ALA A 63 12.03 -7.43 -11.61
CA ALA A 63 13.31 -7.31 -10.89
C ALA A 63 13.83 -8.65 -10.33
N GLY A 64 13.09 -9.75 -10.49
CA GLY A 64 13.49 -11.10 -10.07
C GLY A 64 13.17 -11.43 -8.62
N LEU A 65 12.38 -10.60 -7.92
CA LEU A 65 11.93 -10.91 -6.56
C LEU A 65 10.86 -11.99 -6.59
N ASN A 66 10.93 -12.94 -5.66
CA ASN A 66 10.08 -14.12 -5.62
C ASN A 66 9.40 -14.37 -4.26
N CYS A 67 9.63 -13.47 -3.29
CA CYS A 67 8.97 -13.51 -1.99
C CYS A 67 8.04 -12.30 -1.87
N LEU A 68 6.92 -12.35 -2.59
CA LEU A 68 5.98 -11.25 -2.74
C LEU A 68 4.60 -11.63 -2.22
N ALA A 69 3.93 -10.68 -1.58
CA ALA A 69 2.54 -10.80 -1.18
C ALA A 69 1.77 -9.53 -1.58
N VAL A 70 0.52 -9.69 -1.94
CA VAL A 70 -0.43 -8.60 -2.18
C VAL A 70 -1.64 -8.84 -1.30
N LEU A 71 -2.00 -7.86 -0.51
CA LEU A 71 -3.22 -7.84 0.30
C LEU A 71 -4.15 -6.78 -0.26
N ASP A 72 -5.38 -7.13 -0.55
CA ASP A 72 -6.43 -6.17 -0.90
C ASP A 72 -7.80 -6.66 -0.43
N VAL A 73 -8.69 -5.72 -0.11
CA VAL A 73 -10.07 -6.01 0.27
C VAL A 73 -10.90 -6.40 -0.95
N SER A 74 -10.50 -5.97 -2.14
CA SER A 74 -11.22 -6.23 -3.39
C SER A 74 -10.73 -7.50 -4.08
N ARG A 75 -11.61 -8.49 -4.15
CA ARG A 75 -11.39 -9.67 -4.99
C ARG A 75 -11.18 -9.31 -6.45
N GLU A 76 -11.99 -8.40 -6.98
CA GLU A 76 -11.94 -7.98 -8.39
C GLU A 76 -10.56 -7.42 -8.75
N ALA A 77 -10.04 -6.53 -7.90
CA ALA A 77 -8.71 -5.95 -8.11
C ALA A 77 -7.60 -7.02 -8.12
N LEU A 78 -7.67 -7.99 -7.19
CA LEU A 78 -6.71 -9.09 -7.15
C LEU A 78 -6.83 -10.00 -8.37
N GLU A 79 -8.04 -10.27 -8.86
CA GLU A 79 -8.27 -11.09 -10.06
C GLU A 79 -7.74 -10.39 -11.33
N HIS A 80 -7.96 -9.07 -11.46
CA HIS A 80 -7.41 -8.28 -12.56
C HIS A 80 -5.87 -8.29 -12.56
N ALA A 81 -5.24 -8.07 -11.39
CA ALA A 81 -3.79 -8.14 -11.27
C ALA A 81 -3.23 -9.52 -11.63
N ARG A 82 -3.86 -10.60 -11.13
CA ARG A 82 -3.49 -11.98 -11.46
C ARG A 82 -3.59 -12.28 -12.95
N ALA A 83 -4.70 -11.85 -13.57
CA ALA A 83 -4.91 -12.04 -15.00
C ALA A 83 -3.85 -11.30 -15.83
N ARG A 84 -3.52 -10.07 -15.47
CA ARG A 84 -2.51 -9.24 -16.11
C ARG A 84 -1.12 -9.85 -16.02
N ILE A 85 -0.71 -10.33 -14.85
CA ILE A 85 0.61 -10.91 -14.61
C ILE A 85 0.74 -12.32 -15.20
N GLY A 86 -0.39 -13.02 -15.38
CA GLY A 86 -0.43 -14.35 -16.00
C GLY A 86 0.26 -15.43 -15.15
N THR A 87 1.11 -16.23 -15.76
CA THR A 87 1.76 -17.36 -15.06
C THR A 87 2.65 -16.95 -13.89
N ALA A 88 3.23 -15.75 -13.92
CA ALA A 88 4.06 -15.23 -12.83
C ALA A 88 3.26 -14.95 -11.54
N ALA A 89 1.94 -14.84 -11.62
CA ALA A 89 1.07 -14.68 -10.45
C ALA A 89 1.17 -15.85 -9.45
N ARG A 90 1.64 -17.02 -9.89
CA ARG A 90 1.87 -18.19 -9.03
C ARG A 90 3.00 -18.00 -8.01
N ALA A 91 3.90 -17.05 -8.26
CA ALA A 91 5.00 -16.70 -7.35
C ALA A 91 4.58 -15.70 -6.27
N VAL A 92 3.35 -15.20 -6.30
CA VAL A 92 2.83 -14.17 -5.40
C VAL A 92 1.82 -14.78 -4.43
N THR A 93 1.92 -14.44 -3.16
CA THR A 93 0.88 -14.74 -2.16
C THR A 93 -0.21 -13.68 -2.25
N TRP A 94 -1.43 -14.08 -2.56
CA TRP A 94 -2.58 -13.19 -2.67
C TRP A 94 -3.50 -13.34 -1.47
N ILE A 95 -3.82 -12.23 -0.81
CA ILE A 95 -4.65 -12.21 0.40
C ILE A 95 -5.85 -11.29 0.14
N GLU A 96 -7.04 -11.88 0.05
CA GLU A 96 -8.30 -11.14 -0.01
C GLU A 96 -8.77 -10.90 1.43
N SER A 97 -8.51 -9.71 1.94
CA SER A 97 -8.94 -9.30 3.28
C SER A 97 -8.91 -7.79 3.44
N ASP A 98 -9.77 -7.26 4.33
CA ASP A 98 -9.57 -5.93 4.89
C ASP A 98 -8.27 -5.93 5.70
N VAL A 99 -7.46 -4.87 5.56
CA VAL A 99 -6.21 -4.72 6.30
C VAL A 99 -6.39 -4.72 7.81
N THR A 100 -7.58 -4.33 8.28
CA THR A 100 -7.97 -4.35 9.70
C THR A 100 -8.63 -5.67 10.13
N GLY A 101 -8.86 -6.58 9.19
CA GLY A 101 -9.52 -7.88 9.40
C GLY A 101 -8.59 -8.97 9.92
N ALA A 102 -9.09 -10.20 9.96
CA ALA A 102 -8.30 -11.35 10.37
C ALA A 102 -7.55 -11.95 9.17
N TRP A 103 -6.24 -11.75 9.12
CA TRP A 103 -5.34 -12.37 8.17
C TRP A 103 -3.96 -12.58 8.80
N SER A 104 -3.13 -13.39 8.18
CA SER A 104 -1.76 -13.63 8.63
C SER A 104 -0.82 -13.83 7.45
N LEU A 105 0.44 -13.45 7.65
CA LEU A 105 1.50 -13.64 6.68
C LEU A 105 2.79 -13.97 7.45
N LYS A 106 3.72 -14.69 6.80
CA LYS A 106 5.06 -14.88 7.36
C LYS A 106 5.76 -13.52 7.54
N PRO A 107 6.80 -13.41 8.40
CA PRO A 107 7.52 -12.15 8.56
C PRO A 107 8.11 -11.63 7.26
N MET A 108 7.85 -10.35 6.96
CA MET A 108 8.26 -9.65 5.74
C MET A 108 9.38 -8.65 6.05
N ASP A 109 10.25 -8.40 5.07
CA ASP A 109 11.33 -7.42 5.16
C ASP A 109 10.84 -6.01 4.87
N ILE A 110 9.84 -5.89 3.97
CA ILE A 110 9.27 -4.61 3.54
C ILE A 110 7.75 -4.68 3.59
N TRP A 111 7.17 -3.66 4.20
CA TRP A 111 5.76 -3.31 4.15
C TRP A 111 5.59 -2.09 3.25
N HIS A 112 4.84 -2.22 2.18
CA HIS A 112 4.48 -1.12 1.31
C HIS A 112 2.98 -0.87 1.39
N ASP A 113 2.59 0.38 1.55
CA ASP A 113 1.20 0.86 1.56
C ASP A 113 1.15 2.18 0.79
N ARG A 114 0.40 2.19 -0.30
CA ARG A 114 0.09 3.42 -1.01
C ARG A 114 -1.41 3.64 -1.05
N ALA A 115 -1.87 4.60 -0.27
CA ALA A 115 -3.27 5.02 -0.20
C ALA A 115 -4.23 4.02 0.46
N VAL A 116 -3.78 3.26 1.48
CA VAL A 116 -4.67 2.46 2.34
C VAL A 116 -4.78 3.07 3.72
N PHE A 117 -3.67 3.39 4.37
CA PHE A 117 -3.66 3.93 5.74
C PHE A 117 -4.53 5.19 5.87
N HIS A 118 -4.59 6.02 4.86
CA HIS A 118 -5.36 7.25 4.90
C HIS A 118 -6.89 7.03 4.94
N PHE A 119 -7.39 5.85 4.54
CA PHE A 119 -8.81 5.51 4.69
C PHE A 119 -9.19 5.09 6.11
N LEU A 120 -8.21 4.85 6.98
CA LEU A 120 -8.44 4.44 8.36
C LEU A 120 -8.69 5.67 9.25
N VAL A 121 -9.84 6.31 9.06
CA VAL A 121 -10.21 7.54 9.77
C VAL A 121 -10.54 7.28 11.25
N GLU A 122 -10.94 6.06 11.60
CA GLU A 122 -11.24 5.67 12.97
C GLU A 122 -9.97 5.18 13.69
N ALA A 123 -9.80 5.59 14.95
CA ALA A 123 -8.62 5.22 15.74
C ALA A 123 -8.50 3.70 15.94
N GLU A 124 -9.61 3.01 16.10
CA GLU A 124 -9.61 1.55 16.26
C GLU A 124 -9.08 0.83 15.02
N ASP A 125 -9.44 1.29 13.82
CA ASP A 125 -8.93 0.73 12.56
C ASP A 125 -7.42 0.95 12.43
N ARG A 126 -6.93 2.15 12.81
CA ARG A 126 -5.48 2.41 12.83
C ARG A 126 -4.75 1.50 13.81
N LEU A 127 -5.31 1.26 14.98
CA LEU A 127 -4.72 0.32 15.95
C LEU A 127 -4.65 -1.11 15.41
N ARG A 128 -5.68 -1.59 14.72
CA ARG A 128 -5.69 -2.90 14.07
C ARG A 128 -4.64 -2.98 12.96
N TYR A 129 -4.56 -1.97 12.10
CA TYR A 129 -3.52 -1.87 11.07
C TYR A 129 -2.11 -1.92 11.67
N LEU A 130 -1.85 -1.12 12.72
CA LEU A 130 -0.56 -1.09 13.39
C LEU A 130 -0.22 -2.44 14.05
N THR A 131 -1.21 -3.16 14.53
CA THR A 131 -1.03 -4.52 15.06
C THR A 131 -0.54 -5.45 13.96
N HIS A 132 -1.17 -5.44 12.78
CA HIS A 132 -0.73 -6.23 11.63
C HIS A 132 0.64 -5.82 11.13
N LEU A 133 0.92 -4.52 11.03
CA LEU A 133 2.23 -4.01 10.65
C LEU A 133 3.32 -4.56 11.59
N ARG A 134 3.10 -4.50 12.92
CA ARG A 134 4.05 -5.04 13.93
C ARG A 134 4.21 -6.56 13.86
N GLN A 135 3.13 -7.28 13.61
CA GLN A 135 3.18 -8.74 13.53
C GLN A 135 3.85 -9.24 12.26
N THR A 136 3.73 -8.48 11.17
CA THR A 136 4.18 -8.88 9.84
C THR A 136 5.58 -8.37 9.51
N LEU A 137 5.89 -7.11 9.83
CA LEU A 137 7.19 -6.53 9.49
C LEU A 137 8.26 -6.99 10.48
N LYS A 138 9.37 -7.51 9.96
CA LYS A 138 10.54 -7.90 10.78
C LYS A 138 11.12 -6.69 11.53
N VAL A 139 11.78 -6.95 12.66
CA VAL A 139 12.67 -5.96 13.28
C VAL A 139 13.79 -5.61 12.29
N ASN A 140 14.13 -4.35 12.20
CA ASN A 140 14.99 -3.73 11.17
C ASN A 140 14.40 -3.73 9.76
N GLY A 141 13.19 -4.21 9.55
CA GLY A 141 12.47 -4.10 8.29
C GLY A 141 12.05 -2.67 7.98
N GLY A 142 11.75 -2.41 6.71
CA GLY A 142 11.33 -1.10 6.21
C GLY A 142 9.82 -1.02 5.97
N ALA A 143 9.19 0.06 6.42
CA ALA A 143 7.82 0.39 6.04
C ALA A 143 7.82 1.62 5.13
N ILE A 144 7.10 1.54 4.01
CA ILE A 144 6.83 2.66 3.11
C ILE A 144 5.33 2.90 3.15
N ILE A 145 4.92 4.07 3.62
CA ILE A 145 3.51 4.44 3.71
C ILE A 145 3.30 5.77 3.00
N ALA A 146 2.43 5.76 1.99
CA ALA A 146 2.06 6.94 1.23
C ALA A 146 0.59 7.29 1.47
N THR A 147 0.35 8.51 1.89
CA THR A 147 -0.97 9.08 2.18
C THR A 147 -1.17 10.37 1.39
N PHE A 148 -2.37 10.93 1.38
CA PHE A 148 -2.49 12.33 0.98
C PHE A 148 -1.76 13.23 1.97
N ALA A 149 -1.05 14.23 1.43
CA ALA A 149 -0.40 15.30 2.19
C ALA A 149 -1.44 16.23 2.83
N PRO A 150 -1.06 17.09 3.80
CA PRO A 150 -2.00 18.01 4.47
C PRO A 150 -2.78 18.93 3.51
N ASP A 151 -2.21 19.26 2.36
CA ASP A 151 -2.79 20.06 1.28
C ASP A 151 -3.50 19.22 0.21
N GLY A 152 -3.48 17.89 0.35
CA GLY A 152 -4.16 16.97 -0.56
C GLY A 152 -5.68 16.93 -0.36
N PRO A 153 -6.39 16.11 -1.16
CA PRO A 153 -7.83 15.93 -1.03
C PRO A 153 -8.25 15.39 0.35
N ASP A 154 -9.44 15.75 0.81
CA ASP A 154 -10.05 15.20 2.03
C ASP A 154 -10.97 13.98 1.76
N ARG A 155 -11.12 13.62 0.50
CA ARG A 155 -11.89 12.45 0.04
C ARG A 155 -11.16 11.75 -1.11
N CYS A 156 -11.31 10.42 -1.15
CA CYS A 156 -10.87 9.59 -2.28
C CYS A 156 -11.96 8.57 -2.59
N SER A 157 -12.31 8.40 -3.86
CA SER A 157 -13.37 7.47 -4.28
C SER A 157 -14.69 7.61 -3.51
N GLY A 158 -15.05 8.86 -3.14
CA GLY A 158 -16.24 9.14 -2.35
C GLY A 158 -16.10 8.91 -0.84
N LEU A 159 -15.03 8.30 -0.38
CA LEU A 159 -14.77 8.05 1.04
C LEU A 159 -13.94 9.16 1.69
N PRO A 160 -14.17 9.47 2.99
CA PRO A 160 -13.32 10.39 3.73
C PRO A 160 -11.93 9.79 3.92
N VAL A 161 -10.90 10.65 3.94
CA VAL A 161 -9.52 10.25 4.22
C VAL A 161 -8.87 11.16 5.25
N ALA A 162 -7.97 10.60 6.05
CA ALA A 162 -7.05 11.35 6.89
C ALA A 162 -5.82 11.78 6.07
N ARG A 163 -5.35 13.01 6.28
CA ARG A 163 -4.17 13.58 5.63
C ARG A 163 -3.04 13.69 6.63
N TYR A 164 -1.84 13.35 6.22
CA TYR A 164 -0.70 13.31 7.13
C TYR A 164 0.47 14.14 6.63
N SER A 165 1.08 14.90 7.53
CA SER A 165 2.48 15.29 7.39
C SER A 165 3.40 14.13 7.76
N PRO A 166 4.69 14.14 7.39
CA PRO A 166 5.65 13.11 7.81
C PRO A 166 5.68 12.92 9.33
N ASP A 167 5.69 14.00 10.10
CA ASP A 167 5.73 13.96 11.56
C ASP A 167 4.43 13.42 12.16
N ALA A 168 3.28 13.81 11.60
CA ALA A 168 1.99 13.29 12.05
C ALA A 168 1.87 11.78 11.80
N LEU A 169 2.35 11.30 10.65
CA LEU A 169 2.37 9.87 10.35
C LEU A 169 3.35 9.12 11.27
N ALA A 170 4.53 9.70 11.54
CA ALA A 170 5.49 9.13 12.47
C ALA A 170 4.91 9.02 13.90
N ALA A 171 4.16 10.02 14.34
CA ALA A 171 3.47 10.00 15.64
C ALA A 171 2.42 8.88 15.72
N GLU A 172 1.66 8.65 14.63
CA GLU A 172 0.68 7.55 14.56
C GLU A 172 1.36 6.16 14.62
N LEU A 173 2.49 5.97 13.94
CA LEU A 173 3.20 4.69 13.96
C LEU A 173 3.84 4.39 15.31
N GLY A 174 4.24 5.44 16.05
CA GLY A 174 4.85 5.33 17.37
C GLY A 174 6.36 5.10 17.36
N GLY A 175 6.96 5.11 18.55
CA GLY A 175 8.42 5.12 18.72
C GLY A 175 9.18 3.88 18.24
N GLU A 176 8.48 2.81 17.89
CA GLU A 176 9.08 1.63 17.24
C GLU A 176 9.51 1.88 15.79
N PHE A 177 9.00 2.94 15.16
CA PHE A 177 9.23 3.26 13.76
C PHE A 177 9.99 4.58 13.63
N THR A 178 11.22 4.51 13.15
CA THR A 178 12.04 5.71 12.89
C THR A 178 11.81 6.19 11.47
N LEU A 179 11.35 7.42 11.29
CA LEU A 179 11.26 8.07 9.98
C LEU A 179 12.66 8.30 9.43
N LEU A 180 12.95 7.75 8.26
CA LEU A 180 14.25 7.88 7.59
C LEU A 180 14.23 8.85 6.42
N GLU A 181 13.09 8.94 5.72
CA GLU A 181 12.93 9.74 4.52
C GLU A 181 11.47 10.11 4.32
N SER A 182 11.23 11.28 3.76
CA SER A 182 9.90 11.68 3.29
C SER A 182 10.00 12.45 1.97
N ARG A 183 8.99 12.29 1.10
CA ARG A 183 8.88 12.99 -0.18
C ARG A 183 7.46 13.44 -0.43
N LEU A 184 7.28 14.68 -0.86
CA LEU A 184 6.04 15.15 -1.46
C LEU A 184 6.03 14.78 -2.94
N HIS A 185 4.89 14.30 -3.43
CA HIS A 185 4.71 13.91 -4.82
C HIS A 185 3.37 14.43 -5.36
N PRO A 186 3.40 15.36 -6.33
CA PRO A 186 2.20 15.79 -7.03
C PRO A 186 1.78 14.72 -8.05
N HIS A 187 0.98 13.76 -7.61
CA HIS A 187 0.41 12.72 -8.48
C HIS A 187 -0.60 13.35 -9.44
N ARG A 188 -0.39 13.19 -10.74
CA ARG A 188 -1.35 13.61 -11.76
C ARG A 188 -2.26 12.44 -12.10
N THR A 189 -3.54 12.59 -11.79
CA THR A 189 -4.58 11.60 -12.12
C THR A 189 -4.76 11.50 -13.64
N PRO A 190 -5.34 10.40 -14.16
CA PRO A 190 -5.69 10.29 -15.59
C PRO A 190 -6.59 11.40 -16.08
N SER A 191 -7.46 11.96 -15.22
CA SER A 191 -8.30 13.12 -15.55
C SER A 191 -7.57 14.46 -15.53
N GLY A 192 -6.25 14.49 -15.21
CA GLY A 192 -5.42 15.69 -15.20
C GLY A 192 -5.41 16.45 -13.87
N THR A 193 -6.20 16.06 -12.88
CA THR A 193 -6.18 16.65 -11.54
C THR A 193 -4.87 16.29 -10.82
N VAL A 194 -4.36 17.20 -10.00
CA VAL A 194 -3.17 16.93 -9.17
C VAL A 194 -3.61 16.59 -7.76
N GLN A 195 -3.12 15.47 -7.24
CA GLN A 195 -3.29 15.03 -5.86
C GLN A 195 -1.94 15.01 -5.16
N SER A 196 -1.82 15.76 -4.06
CA SER A 196 -0.58 15.85 -3.29
C SER A 196 -0.46 14.62 -2.39
N PHE A 197 0.50 13.74 -2.71
CA PHE A 197 0.86 12.61 -1.87
C PHE A 197 2.10 12.92 -1.04
N GLN A 198 2.13 12.38 0.16
CA GLN A 198 3.28 12.35 1.04
C GLN A 198 3.69 10.89 1.21
N TYR A 199 4.90 10.55 0.77
CA TYR A 199 5.53 9.25 0.98
C TYR A 199 6.47 9.33 2.17
N SER A 200 6.42 8.34 3.05
CA SER A 200 7.32 8.22 4.21
C SER A 200 7.92 6.82 4.26
N ARG A 201 9.23 6.77 4.45
CA ARG A 201 9.98 5.54 4.66
C ARG A 201 10.46 5.45 6.08
N PHE A 202 10.08 4.39 6.76
CA PHE A 202 10.42 4.10 8.15
C PHE A 202 11.28 2.86 8.26
N ARG A 203 12.02 2.76 9.35
CA ARG A 203 12.64 1.52 9.81
C ARG A 203 12.05 1.13 11.15
N ARG A 204 11.67 -0.14 11.29
CA ARG A 204 11.26 -0.72 12.57
C ARG A 204 12.49 -0.99 13.44
N SER A 205 12.52 -0.46 14.66
CA SER A 205 13.68 -0.54 15.56
C SER A 205 13.63 -1.73 16.52
N HIS A 206 12.43 -2.15 16.96
CA HIS A 206 12.21 -3.27 17.89
C HIS A 206 10.75 -3.75 17.85
#